data_efe81a78c269246cd330a76da13156e8
#
_entry.id   efe81a78c269246cd330a76da13156e8
#
_cell.length_a   1.000
_cell.length_b   1.000
_cell.length_c   1.000
_cell.angle_alpha   90.00
_cell.angle_beta   90.00
_cell.angle_gamma   90.00
#
_symmetry.space_group_name_H-M   'P 1'
#
loop_
_entity.id
_entity.type
_entity.pdbx_description
1 polymer ?
#
loop_
_entity_poly.entity_id
_entity_poly.type
_entity_poly.pdbx_seq_one_letter_code
_entity_poly.pdbx_strand_id
1 'polypeptide(L)'
;MKEYLFTLTDKVRDYECDLQGVVYNSNYHHYMEHTRHEFLESLGENFGKMHEQGIDAFVSKVEIQFKNSLRSGDRYLSCLNVYKQGVKLVFEQDINRLPDNVLATKGTVESVIVENGRLTRGEYFDEMLKRIENK
;
A
#
# COMPACT_ATOMS: atom_id res chain seq x y z
N MET A 1 -6.11 13.42 -15.10
CA MET A 1 -5.90 13.07 -13.67
C MET A 1 -6.03 11.56 -13.49
N LYS A 2 -5.07 10.96 -12.81
CA LYS A 2 -5.10 9.52 -12.57
C LYS A 2 -6.17 9.18 -11.54
N GLU A 3 -6.98 8.16 -11.82
CA GLU A 3 -7.99 7.69 -10.89
C GLU A 3 -7.40 6.60 -9.99
N TYR A 4 -7.74 6.65 -8.71
CA TYR A 4 -7.28 5.66 -7.73
C TYR A 4 -8.46 4.97 -7.08
N LEU A 5 -8.29 3.69 -6.83
CA LEU A 5 -9.30 2.87 -6.17
C LEU A 5 -9.49 3.30 -4.71
N PHE A 6 -8.41 3.69 -4.06
CA PHE A 6 -8.40 4.06 -2.64
C PHE A 6 -7.36 5.14 -2.39
N THR A 7 -7.73 6.12 -1.57
CA THR A 7 -6.80 7.19 -1.15
C THR A 7 -6.98 7.47 0.33
N LEU A 8 -5.90 7.95 0.95
CA LEU A 8 -5.97 8.51 2.30
C LEU A 8 -5.01 9.69 2.40
N THR A 9 -5.33 10.60 3.30
CA THR A 9 -4.53 11.79 3.55
C THR A 9 -3.89 11.67 4.92
N ASP A 10 -2.61 12.03 5.02
CA ASP A 10 -1.90 12.04 6.28
C ASP A 10 -0.88 13.18 6.28
N LYS A 11 -0.15 13.32 7.36
CA LYS A 11 0.80 14.39 7.58
C LYS A 11 2.14 13.79 8.05
N VAL A 12 3.23 14.33 7.51
CA VAL A 12 4.58 13.94 7.92
C VAL A 12 4.86 14.42 9.34
N ARG A 13 5.37 13.52 10.17
CA ARG A 13 5.74 13.81 11.56
C ARG A 13 7.24 14.05 11.68
N ASP A 14 7.64 14.88 12.64
CA ASP A 14 9.03 15.27 12.82
C ASP A 14 9.98 14.08 12.94
N TYR A 15 9.57 13.08 13.71
CA TYR A 15 10.40 11.90 13.96
C TYR A 15 10.55 10.98 12.75
N GLU A 16 9.84 11.26 11.69
CA GLU A 16 9.93 10.50 10.44
C GLU A 16 11.00 11.05 9.50
N CYS A 17 11.62 12.16 9.87
CA CYS A 17 12.62 12.85 9.08
C CYS A 17 14.03 12.59 9.58
N ASP A 18 14.99 12.67 8.65
CA ASP A 18 16.41 12.52 8.95
C ASP A 18 17.05 13.88 9.30
N LEU A 19 18.36 13.88 9.46
CA LEU A 19 19.11 15.10 9.80
C LEU A 19 19.01 16.17 8.72
N GLN A 20 18.69 15.79 7.49
CA GLN A 20 18.53 16.73 6.38
C GLN A 20 17.14 17.34 6.34
N GLY A 21 16.25 16.92 7.24
CA GLY A 21 14.90 17.44 7.32
C GLY A 21 13.93 16.84 6.30
N VAL A 22 14.30 15.75 5.67
CA VAL A 22 13.44 15.05 4.71
C VAL A 22 13.07 13.68 5.23
N VAL A 23 11.92 13.18 4.79
CA VAL A 23 11.42 11.87 5.21
C VAL A 23 12.43 10.78 4.86
N TYR A 24 12.72 9.93 5.83
CA TYR A 24 13.58 8.76 5.64
C TYR A 24 12.99 7.84 4.59
N ASN A 25 13.83 7.30 3.70
CA ASN A 25 13.39 6.42 2.61
C ASN A 25 12.51 5.27 3.09
N SER A 26 12.86 4.64 4.20
CA SER A 26 12.09 3.52 4.75
C SER A 26 10.69 3.91 5.18
N ASN A 27 10.48 5.18 5.53
CA ASN A 27 9.16 5.65 5.97
C ASN A 27 8.16 5.74 4.82
N TYR A 28 8.62 5.97 3.60
CA TYR A 28 7.73 5.90 2.43
C TYR A 28 7.14 4.50 2.28
N HIS A 29 7.95 3.47 2.55
CA HIS A 29 7.45 2.09 2.55
C HIS A 29 6.39 1.92 3.64
N HIS A 30 6.63 2.47 4.84
CA HIS A 30 5.66 2.41 5.94
C HIS A 30 4.36 3.13 5.59
N TYR A 31 4.43 4.27 4.93
CA TYR A 31 3.24 4.99 4.47
C TYR A 31 2.43 4.14 3.50
N MET A 32 3.11 3.48 2.57
CA MET A 32 2.45 2.61 1.60
C MET A 32 1.82 1.39 2.28
N GLU A 33 2.51 0.78 3.24
CA GLU A 33 1.98 -0.34 4.01
C GLU A 33 0.73 0.06 4.78
N HIS A 34 0.76 1.21 5.44
CA HIS A 34 -0.39 1.72 6.16
C HIS A 34 -1.60 1.88 5.22
N THR A 35 -1.37 2.42 4.03
CA THR A 35 -2.43 2.61 3.04
C THR A 35 -3.02 1.27 2.60
N ARG A 36 -2.18 0.25 2.38
CA ARG A 36 -2.66 -1.08 2.02
C ARG A 36 -3.52 -1.68 3.13
N HIS A 37 -3.08 -1.53 4.39
CA HIS A 37 -3.83 -2.04 5.54
C HIS A 37 -5.19 -1.37 5.67
N GLU A 38 -5.24 -0.04 5.55
CA GLU A 38 -6.51 0.71 5.61
C GLU A 38 -7.44 0.30 4.47
N PHE A 39 -6.90 0.10 3.27
CA PHE A 39 -7.66 -0.37 2.13
C PHE A 39 -8.29 -1.73 2.41
N LEU A 40 -7.50 -2.67 2.93
CA LEU A 40 -7.99 -4.02 3.23
C LEU A 40 -9.04 -4.01 4.33
N GLU A 41 -8.85 -3.19 5.36
CA GLU A 41 -9.86 -3.01 6.41
C GLU A 41 -11.17 -2.47 5.83
N SER A 42 -11.10 -1.58 4.84
CA SER A 42 -12.28 -1.03 4.19
C SER A 42 -13.10 -2.12 3.46
N LEU A 43 -12.46 -3.23 3.11
CA LEU A 43 -13.11 -4.37 2.48
C LEU A 43 -13.57 -5.43 3.50
N GLY A 44 -13.36 -5.16 4.79
CA GLY A 44 -13.70 -6.10 5.85
C GLY A 44 -12.62 -7.14 6.13
N GLU A 45 -11.44 -6.98 5.56
CA GLU A 45 -10.32 -7.90 5.78
C GLU A 45 -9.55 -7.53 7.04
N ASN A 46 -8.95 -8.53 7.67
CA ASN A 46 -8.12 -8.36 8.86
C ASN A 46 -7.02 -9.41 8.86
N PHE A 47 -5.78 -8.97 8.88
CA PHE A 47 -4.62 -9.87 8.82
C PHE A 47 -4.57 -10.84 10.00
N GLY A 48 -4.94 -10.38 11.20
CA GLY A 48 -4.96 -11.24 12.38
C GLY A 48 -5.97 -12.39 12.23
N LYS A 49 -7.17 -12.09 11.75
CA LYS A 49 -8.19 -13.11 11.52
C LYS A 49 -7.79 -14.07 10.41
N MET A 50 -7.18 -13.53 9.34
CA MET A 50 -6.67 -14.38 8.26
C MET A 50 -5.64 -15.37 8.79
N HIS A 51 -4.70 -14.88 9.59
CA HIS A 51 -3.66 -15.73 10.18
C HIS A 51 -4.27 -16.85 11.03
N GLU A 52 -5.28 -16.53 11.84
CA GLU A 52 -6.00 -17.52 12.65
C GLU A 52 -6.62 -18.64 11.80
N GLN A 53 -6.99 -18.31 10.58
CA GLN A 53 -7.57 -19.25 9.62
C GLN A 53 -6.50 -19.96 8.78
N GLY A 54 -5.23 -19.71 9.05
CA GLY A 54 -4.11 -20.30 8.31
C GLY A 54 -3.83 -19.59 6.99
N ILE A 55 -4.35 -18.38 6.81
CA ILE A 55 -4.18 -17.59 5.58
C ILE A 55 -3.26 -16.41 5.88
N ASP A 56 -2.13 -16.33 5.19
CA ASP A 56 -1.18 -15.25 5.36
C ASP A 56 -0.86 -14.60 4.01
N ALA A 57 -0.84 -13.27 4.00
CA ALA A 57 -0.41 -12.50 2.84
C ALA A 57 1.02 -12.04 3.07
N PHE A 58 1.91 -12.40 2.15
CA PHE A 58 3.32 -12.00 2.23
C PHE A 58 3.68 -11.10 1.07
N VAL A 59 4.42 -10.03 1.36
CA VAL A 59 5.00 -9.19 0.32
C VAL A 59 6.20 -9.94 -0.27
N SER A 60 6.17 -10.16 -1.58
CA SER A 60 7.24 -10.87 -2.28
C SER A 60 8.19 -9.94 -3.03
N LYS A 61 7.72 -8.73 -3.35
CA LYS A 61 8.56 -7.76 -4.06
C LYS A 61 8.07 -6.35 -3.79
N VAL A 62 9.02 -5.43 -3.59
CA VAL A 62 8.74 -4.00 -3.43
C VAL A 62 9.69 -3.23 -4.35
N GLU A 63 9.14 -2.33 -5.15
CA GLU A 63 9.90 -1.36 -5.92
C GLU A 63 9.39 0.03 -5.58
N ILE A 64 10.28 0.92 -5.17
CA ILE A 64 9.91 2.30 -4.83
C ILE A 64 10.87 3.24 -5.55
N GLN A 65 10.29 4.21 -6.25
CA GLN A 65 11.05 5.28 -6.90
C GLN A 65 10.80 6.57 -6.12
N PHE A 66 11.87 7.22 -5.73
CA PHE A 66 11.83 8.47 -4.97
C PHE A 66 11.97 9.62 -5.95
N LYS A 67 10.93 10.44 -6.08
CA LYS A 67 10.89 11.53 -7.07
C LYS A 67 11.10 12.90 -6.44
N ASN A 68 10.40 13.17 -5.32
CA ASN A 68 10.49 14.42 -4.61
C ASN A 68 10.39 14.14 -3.12
N SER A 69 11.13 14.87 -2.31
CA SER A 69 11.16 14.66 -0.87
C SER A 69 9.97 15.30 -0.18
N LEU A 70 9.44 14.62 0.83
CA LEU A 70 8.51 15.20 1.78
C LEU A 70 9.31 15.68 3.00
N ARG A 71 8.81 16.72 3.65
CA ARG A 71 9.43 17.32 4.82
C ARG A 71 8.46 17.30 5.99
N SER A 72 8.99 17.50 7.19
CA SER A 72 8.16 17.60 8.40
C SER A 72 7.04 18.61 8.21
N GLY A 73 5.84 18.20 8.56
CA GLY A 73 4.65 19.03 8.45
C GLY A 73 3.97 19.00 7.10
N ASP A 74 4.57 18.43 6.07
CA ASP A 74 3.94 18.30 4.76
C ASP A 74 2.73 17.35 4.87
N ARG A 75 1.67 17.71 4.18
CA ARG A 75 0.52 16.81 4.01
C ARG A 75 0.69 16.05 2.71
N TYR A 76 0.20 14.83 2.67
CA TYR A 76 0.29 14.02 1.48
C TYR A 76 -0.98 13.21 1.24
N LEU A 77 -1.22 12.91 -0.03
CA LEU A 77 -2.27 12.00 -0.46
C LEU A 77 -1.61 10.68 -0.85
N SER A 78 -1.94 9.62 -0.13
CA SER A 78 -1.44 8.28 -0.43
C SER A 78 -2.50 7.55 -1.23
N CYS A 79 -2.14 7.06 -2.40
CA CYS A 79 -3.05 6.55 -3.39
C CYS A 79 -2.72 5.11 -3.74
N LEU A 80 -3.76 4.33 -4.07
CA LEU A 80 -3.58 2.92 -4.32
C LEU A 80 -4.52 2.44 -5.43
N ASN A 81 -3.95 1.66 -6.34
CA ASN A 81 -4.69 0.80 -7.25
C ASN A 81 -4.20 -0.62 -7.06
N VAL A 82 -5.02 -1.58 -7.40
CA VAL A 82 -4.69 -2.99 -7.19
C VAL A 82 -5.24 -3.84 -8.32
N TYR A 83 -4.47 -4.84 -8.72
CA TYR A 83 -4.89 -5.81 -9.73
C TYR A 83 -4.22 -7.15 -9.47
N LYS A 84 -4.78 -8.20 -10.05
CA LYS A 84 -4.22 -9.55 -9.96
C LYS A 84 -3.35 -9.83 -11.18
N GLN A 85 -2.17 -10.41 -10.95
CA GLN A 85 -1.28 -10.85 -12.02
C GLN A 85 -0.74 -12.23 -11.68
N GLY A 86 -1.23 -13.25 -12.38
CA GLY A 86 -0.87 -14.63 -12.06
C GLY A 86 -1.37 -15.00 -10.66
N VAL A 87 -0.47 -15.44 -9.80
CA VAL A 87 -0.80 -15.78 -8.40
C VAL A 87 -0.67 -14.58 -7.46
N LYS A 88 -0.20 -13.44 -7.98
CA LYS A 88 0.15 -12.27 -7.18
C LYS A 88 -0.94 -11.22 -7.20
N LEU A 89 -1.07 -10.51 -6.08
CA LEU A 89 -1.82 -9.28 -6.00
C LEU A 89 -0.82 -8.14 -6.09
N VAL A 90 -1.02 -7.24 -7.06
CA VAL A 90 -0.10 -6.13 -7.31
C VAL A 90 -0.76 -4.82 -6.90
N PHE A 91 -0.10 -4.10 -6.00
CA PHE A 91 -0.52 -2.75 -5.60
C PHE A 91 0.34 -1.74 -6.34
N GLU A 92 -0.29 -0.80 -7.01
CA GLU A 92 0.38 0.38 -7.56
C GLU A 92 0.04 1.55 -6.65
N GLN A 93 1.07 2.18 -6.09
CA GLN A 93 0.88 3.20 -5.06
C GLN A 93 1.66 4.46 -5.39
N ASP A 94 0.99 5.59 -5.23
CA ASP A 94 1.60 6.91 -5.38
C ASP A 94 1.43 7.69 -4.07
N ILE A 95 2.44 8.49 -3.74
CA ILE A 95 2.34 9.44 -2.63
C ILE A 95 2.57 10.82 -3.23
N ASN A 96 1.54 11.66 -3.14
CA ASN A 96 1.56 13.01 -3.70
C ASN A 96 1.55 14.05 -2.58
N ARG A 97 2.46 15.01 -2.66
CA ARG A 97 2.51 16.11 -1.70
C ARG A 97 1.34 17.07 -1.94
N LEU A 98 0.73 17.52 -0.86
CA LEU A 98 -0.37 18.48 -0.91
C LEU A 98 0.13 19.84 -0.43
N PRO A 99 -0.42 20.96 -0.91
CA PRO A 99 -1.57 21.08 -1.84
C PRO A 99 -1.19 21.05 -3.31
N ASP A 100 0.10 21.07 -3.64
CA ASP A 100 0.57 21.20 -5.03
C ASP A 100 0.46 19.90 -5.84
N ASN A 101 0.17 18.78 -5.19
CA ASN A 101 -0.03 17.47 -5.81
C ASN A 101 1.20 16.98 -6.58
N VAL A 102 2.39 17.31 -6.09
CA VAL A 102 3.65 16.85 -6.68
C VAL A 102 3.90 15.41 -6.28
N LEU A 103 4.23 14.56 -7.25
CA LEU A 103 4.52 13.15 -6.99
C LEU A 103 5.82 13.05 -6.18
N ALA A 104 5.70 12.58 -4.94
CA ALA A 104 6.85 12.35 -4.07
C ALA A 104 7.45 10.97 -4.31
N THR A 105 6.60 9.93 -4.35
CA THR A 105 7.06 8.56 -4.43
C THR A 105 6.08 7.74 -5.25
N LYS A 106 6.62 6.83 -6.04
CA LYS A 106 5.84 5.87 -6.82
C LYS A 106 6.33 4.47 -6.49
N GLY A 107 5.41 3.56 -6.19
CA GLY A 107 5.78 2.21 -5.80
C GLY A 107 4.90 1.14 -6.38
N THR A 108 5.46 -0.06 -6.46
CA THR A 108 4.76 -1.27 -6.83
C THR A 108 5.07 -2.32 -5.77
N VAL A 109 4.03 -2.94 -5.23
CA VAL A 109 4.18 -3.96 -4.19
C VAL A 109 3.45 -5.22 -4.64
N GLU A 110 4.17 -6.33 -4.71
CA GLU A 110 3.62 -7.62 -5.09
C GLU A 110 3.49 -8.48 -3.85
N SER A 111 2.35 -9.14 -3.71
CA SER A 111 2.08 -10.02 -2.58
C SER A 111 1.52 -11.35 -3.03
N VAL A 112 1.68 -12.38 -2.18
CA VAL A 112 1.19 -13.73 -2.43
C VAL A 112 0.44 -14.21 -1.20
N ILE A 113 -0.44 -15.20 -1.40
CA ILE A 113 -1.17 -15.86 -0.32
C ILE A 113 -0.58 -17.22 -0.07
N VAL A 114 -0.26 -17.46 1.20
CA VAL A 114 0.19 -18.77 1.70
C VAL A 114 -0.91 -19.29 2.62
N GLU A 115 -1.40 -20.49 2.34
CA GLU A 115 -2.41 -21.17 3.17
C GLU A 115 -1.80 -22.41 3.80
N ASN A 116 -1.83 -22.45 5.11
CA ASN A 116 -1.28 -23.59 5.88
C ASN A 116 0.15 -23.96 5.44
N GLY A 117 0.97 -22.93 5.21
CA GLY A 117 2.36 -23.09 4.81
C GLY A 117 2.61 -23.33 3.33
N ARG A 118 1.58 -23.28 2.51
CA ARG A 118 1.71 -23.54 1.06
C ARG A 118 1.32 -22.33 0.24
N LEU A 119 2.11 -22.04 -0.78
CA LEU A 119 1.78 -21.00 -1.75
C LEU A 119 0.53 -21.39 -2.52
N THR A 120 -0.43 -20.47 -2.61
CA THR A 120 -1.67 -20.69 -3.35
C THR A 120 -1.60 -20.02 -4.72
N ARG A 121 -2.65 -20.21 -5.52
CA ARG A 121 -2.81 -19.52 -6.81
C ARG A 121 -3.44 -18.14 -6.64
N GLY A 122 -3.67 -17.72 -5.39
CA GLY A 122 -4.23 -16.42 -5.10
C GLY A 122 -5.74 -16.35 -5.22
N GLU A 123 -6.46 -17.46 -5.02
CA GLU A 123 -7.93 -17.49 -5.07
C GLU A 123 -8.54 -16.53 -4.06
N TYR A 124 -7.89 -16.36 -2.92
CA TYR A 124 -8.31 -15.40 -1.90
C TYR A 124 -8.37 -13.98 -2.48
N PHE A 125 -7.38 -13.62 -3.30
CA PHE A 125 -7.35 -12.33 -3.95
C PHE A 125 -8.49 -12.18 -4.96
N ASP A 126 -8.82 -13.25 -5.69
CA ASP A 126 -9.94 -13.23 -6.65
C ASP A 126 -11.26 -12.91 -5.95
N GLU A 127 -11.49 -13.52 -4.79
CA GLU A 127 -12.69 -13.25 -4.00
C GLU A 127 -12.70 -11.81 -3.48
N MET A 128 -11.55 -11.32 -3.03
CA MET A 128 -11.43 -9.97 -2.53
C MET A 128 -11.70 -8.94 -3.64
N LEU A 129 -11.16 -9.17 -4.84
CA LEU A 129 -11.36 -8.26 -5.98
C LEU A 129 -12.81 -8.21 -6.42
N LYS A 130 -13.55 -9.32 -6.30
CA LYS A 130 -15.00 -9.33 -6.59
C LYS A 130 -15.75 -8.39 -5.66
N ARG A 131 -15.35 -8.29 -4.40
CA ARG A 131 -15.99 -7.37 -3.44
C ARG A 131 -15.77 -5.92 -3.83
N ILE A 132 -14.62 -5.60 -4.42
CA ILE A 132 -14.33 -4.26 -4.92
C ILE A 132 -15.28 -3.91 -6.06
N GLU A 133 -15.48 -4.82 -7.00
CA GLU A 133 -16.35 -4.61 -8.16
C GLU A 133 -17.82 -4.43 -7.77
N ASN A 134 -18.21 -4.98 -6.64
CA ASN A 134 -19.60 -4.94 -6.19
C ASN A 134 -19.92 -3.77 -5.25
N LYS A 135 -18.97 -2.85 -5.08
CA LYS A 135 -19.18 -1.66 -4.24
C LYS A 135 -19.76 -0.49 -5.00
#